data_5a1dc22bc43fad53f9bcb28b11f19649
#
_entry.id   5a1dc22bc43fad53f9bcb28b11f19649
#
_cell.length_a   1.000
_cell.length_b   1.000
_cell.length_c   1.000
_cell.angle_alpha   90.00
_cell.angle_beta   90.00
_cell.angle_gamma   90.00
#
_symmetry.space_group_name_H-M   'P 1'
#
loop_
_entity.id
_entity.type
_entity.pdbx_description
1 polymer ?
#
loop_
_entity_poly.entity_id
_entity_poly.type
_entity_poly.pdbx_seq_one_letter_code
_entity_poly.pdbx_strand_id
1 'polypeptide(L)'
;MNANVNQYQDIRDAIKDLCKQFPDEYFRKVDEARGYPEEFVNALTQAGWMAALIPQEYGGSGLGLTEASVIMEEINRCGGNSGACHGQLYNMGTLLRHGSTEQKNLYLPKIAAGELRLQSMGVTEPTTGTDTTKIKTTAVRKGDRYVINGQKVWISRVQHSDLMILLARTTPIDQVTKKTEGMSIFIVDLRDAIGKGLTVRPILNMVNHETNELFFDNLEIPAENLIGEEGKGFKYILDGLNAERALIAAECIGDGYWFVDRVSAYVKDRIVFGRPIGQNQGVQFPIARAHINVEAASLMRYEACRLFDANLPCGAQANMAKLLAADASWEAANACLQFHGGFGFACEYDVERKFRETRLYQVAPISTNLILSYVAEHILGLPRSF
;
A
#
# COMPACT_ATOMS: atom_id res chain seq x y z
N MET A 1 24.87 -6.07 14.77
CA MET A 1 23.65 -6.80 14.42
C MET A 1 22.50 -6.18 15.19
N ASN A 2 21.53 -5.59 14.51
CA ASN A 2 20.37 -4.95 15.16
C ASN A 2 19.56 -5.97 15.93
N ALA A 3 19.28 -5.73 17.21
CA ALA A 3 18.43 -6.59 18.04
C ALA A 3 17.04 -6.83 17.44
N ASN A 4 16.56 -5.92 16.62
CA ASN A 4 15.26 -6.03 15.92
C ASN A 4 15.27 -7.06 14.75
N VAL A 5 16.42 -7.42 14.20
CA VAL A 5 16.47 -8.36 13.05
C VAL A 5 16.12 -9.78 13.48
N ASN A 6 16.47 -10.18 14.71
CA ASN A 6 16.15 -11.52 15.21
C ASN A 6 14.71 -11.65 15.73
N GLN A 7 14.04 -10.55 16.08
CA GLN A 7 12.72 -10.58 16.72
C GLN A 7 11.62 -11.11 15.79
N TYR A 8 11.77 -10.97 14.45
CA TYR A 8 10.76 -11.39 13.47
C TYR A 8 11.32 -12.41 12.48
N GLN A 9 12.38 -13.14 12.88
CA GLN A 9 13.05 -14.07 11.96
C GLN A 9 12.12 -15.19 11.49
N ASP A 10 11.27 -15.70 12.36
CA ASP A 10 10.30 -16.75 12.02
C ASP A 10 9.33 -16.29 10.92
N ILE A 11 8.84 -15.04 10.99
CA ILE A 11 7.98 -14.45 9.95
C ILE A 11 8.75 -14.33 8.64
N ARG A 12 9.99 -13.81 8.70
CA ARG A 12 10.84 -13.66 7.52
C ARG A 12 11.12 -15.00 6.84
N ASP A 13 11.47 -16.00 7.60
CA ASP A 13 11.78 -17.34 7.06
C ASP A 13 10.53 -17.98 6.44
N ALA A 14 9.38 -17.87 7.09
CA ALA A 14 8.13 -18.40 6.56
C ALA A 14 7.70 -17.68 5.25
N ILE A 15 7.85 -16.37 5.16
CA ILE A 15 7.56 -15.61 3.92
C ILE A 15 8.55 -15.98 2.82
N LYS A 16 9.87 -16.10 3.13
CA LYS A 16 10.88 -16.57 2.19
C LYS A 16 10.55 -17.94 1.62
N ASP A 17 10.15 -18.87 2.48
CA ASP A 17 9.82 -20.24 2.06
C ASP A 17 8.57 -20.26 1.15
N LEU A 18 7.58 -19.43 1.43
CA LEU A 18 6.43 -19.24 0.55
C LEU A 18 6.86 -18.62 -0.79
N CYS A 19 7.67 -17.58 -0.78
CA CYS A 19 8.12 -16.87 -1.98
C CYS A 19 8.99 -17.77 -2.91
N LYS A 20 9.69 -18.80 -2.38
CA LYS A 20 10.43 -19.78 -3.21
C LYS A 20 9.54 -20.52 -4.20
N GLN A 21 8.23 -20.60 -3.94
CA GLN A 21 7.27 -21.22 -4.86
C GLN A 21 6.91 -20.31 -6.05
N PHE A 22 7.26 -19.03 -5.95
CA PHE A 22 6.96 -17.98 -6.93
C PHE A 22 8.25 -17.26 -7.34
N PRO A 23 9.07 -17.85 -8.22
CA PRO A 23 10.34 -17.26 -8.66
C PRO A 23 10.11 -16.00 -9.49
N ASP A 24 11.18 -15.24 -9.75
CA ASP A 24 11.15 -14.01 -10.56
C ASP A 24 10.42 -14.21 -11.90
N GLU A 25 10.57 -15.39 -12.55
CA GLU A 25 9.88 -15.72 -13.81
C GLU A 25 8.35 -15.69 -13.68
N TYR A 26 7.79 -16.09 -12.53
CA TYR A 26 6.36 -16.02 -12.28
C TYR A 26 5.86 -14.56 -12.34
N PHE A 27 6.51 -13.68 -11.60
CA PHE A 27 6.13 -12.25 -11.58
C PHE A 27 6.36 -11.57 -12.92
N ARG A 28 7.41 -11.97 -13.66
CA ARG A 28 7.68 -11.47 -15.02
C ARG A 28 6.55 -11.83 -15.98
N LYS A 29 6.09 -13.08 -15.96
CA LYS A 29 4.95 -13.53 -16.79
C LYS A 29 3.65 -12.80 -16.44
N VAL A 30 3.41 -12.55 -15.15
CA VAL A 30 2.25 -11.77 -14.69
C VAL A 30 2.31 -10.33 -15.20
N ASP A 31 3.48 -9.69 -15.12
CA ASP A 31 3.69 -8.33 -15.61
C ASP A 31 3.54 -8.23 -17.14
N GLU A 32 4.14 -9.15 -17.89
CA GLU A 32 4.00 -9.25 -19.35
C GLU A 32 2.55 -9.40 -19.80
N ALA A 33 1.78 -10.21 -19.07
CA ALA A 33 0.35 -10.43 -19.31
C ALA A 33 -0.51 -9.25 -18.82
N ARG A 34 0.06 -8.24 -18.18
CA ARG A 34 -0.66 -7.18 -17.45
C ARG A 34 -1.70 -7.76 -16.49
N GLY A 35 -1.35 -8.87 -15.86
CA GLY A 35 -2.24 -9.65 -15.01
C GLY A 35 -2.13 -9.32 -13.52
N TYR A 36 -2.84 -10.12 -12.74
CA TYR A 36 -2.81 -10.11 -11.28
C TYR A 36 -2.20 -11.42 -10.78
N PRO A 37 -1.31 -11.42 -9.78
CA PRO A 37 -0.63 -12.62 -9.28
C PRO A 37 -1.56 -13.44 -8.36
N GLU A 38 -2.64 -14.00 -8.93
CA GLU A 38 -3.73 -14.66 -8.21
C GLU A 38 -3.24 -15.82 -7.35
N GLU A 39 -2.39 -16.69 -7.90
CA GLU A 39 -1.87 -17.86 -7.18
C GLU A 39 -1.00 -17.44 -5.99
N PHE A 40 -0.19 -16.41 -6.15
CA PHE A 40 0.64 -15.87 -5.08
C PHE A 40 -0.21 -15.29 -3.95
N VAL A 41 -1.22 -14.48 -4.28
CA VAL A 41 -2.12 -13.88 -3.28
C VAL A 41 -2.97 -14.95 -2.59
N ASN A 42 -3.40 -15.98 -3.31
CA ASN A 42 -4.08 -17.14 -2.73
C ASN A 42 -3.17 -17.89 -1.75
N ALA A 43 -1.90 -18.13 -2.10
CA ALA A 43 -0.95 -18.79 -1.22
C ALA A 43 -0.74 -18.00 0.09
N LEU A 44 -0.60 -16.67 0.00
CA LEU A 44 -0.52 -15.79 1.18
C LEU A 44 -1.78 -15.85 2.03
N THR A 45 -2.95 -15.89 1.40
CA THR A 45 -4.26 -15.97 2.07
C THR A 45 -4.40 -17.31 2.80
N GLN A 46 -4.11 -18.43 2.14
CA GLN A 46 -4.19 -19.77 2.72
C GLN A 46 -3.20 -19.98 3.87
N ALA A 47 -2.03 -19.34 3.81
CA ALA A 47 -1.05 -19.33 4.90
C ALA A 47 -1.43 -18.38 6.06
N GLY A 48 -2.57 -17.66 5.98
CA GLY A 48 -3.07 -16.77 7.02
C GLY A 48 -2.43 -15.38 7.05
N TRP A 49 -1.48 -15.07 6.15
CA TRP A 49 -0.77 -13.80 6.16
C TRP A 49 -1.67 -12.59 5.85
N MET A 50 -2.71 -12.80 5.05
CA MET A 50 -3.69 -11.74 4.73
C MET A 50 -4.69 -11.47 5.86
N ALA A 51 -4.71 -12.31 6.90
CA ALA A 51 -5.50 -12.15 8.12
C ALA A 51 -4.64 -11.77 9.34
N ALA A 52 -3.38 -11.38 9.13
CA ALA A 52 -2.42 -11.12 10.21
C ALA A 52 -2.94 -10.13 11.26
N LEU A 53 -3.61 -9.05 10.84
CA LEU A 53 -4.14 -8.00 11.74
C LEU A 53 -5.50 -8.33 12.35
N ILE A 54 -6.20 -9.36 11.87
CA ILE A 54 -7.52 -9.74 12.39
C ILE A 54 -7.33 -10.41 13.75
N PRO A 55 -8.08 -9.99 14.81
CA PRO A 55 -8.03 -10.64 16.10
C PRO A 55 -8.36 -12.14 16.05
N GLN A 56 -7.80 -12.90 16.99
CA GLN A 56 -8.00 -14.35 17.05
C GLN A 56 -9.48 -14.75 17.23
N GLU A 57 -10.26 -13.92 17.91
CA GLU A 57 -11.71 -14.14 18.09
C GLU A 57 -12.49 -14.15 16.77
N TYR A 58 -11.94 -13.55 15.69
CA TYR A 58 -12.48 -13.57 14.33
C TYR A 58 -11.71 -14.51 13.39
N GLY A 59 -10.82 -15.35 13.91
CA GLY A 59 -10.07 -16.34 13.13
C GLY A 59 -8.76 -15.84 12.52
N GLY A 60 -8.31 -14.64 12.86
CA GLY A 60 -7.01 -14.09 12.41
C GLY A 60 -5.87 -14.42 13.39
N SER A 61 -4.69 -13.85 13.13
CA SER A 61 -3.49 -14.05 13.95
C SER A 61 -3.35 -13.06 15.11
N GLY A 62 -4.05 -11.91 15.06
CA GLY A 62 -3.98 -10.87 16.09
C GLY A 62 -2.61 -10.19 16.18
N LEU A 63 -1.87 -10.16 15.07
CA LEU A 63 -0.56 -9.49 14.97
C LEU A 63 -0.73 -7.98 14.84
N GLY A 64 0.35 -7.24 15.10
CA GLY A 64 0.39 -5.79 14.96
C GLY A 64 0.80 -5.32 13.56
N LEU A 65 0.80 -4.00 13.38
CA LEU A 65 1.28 -3.35 12.14
C LEU A 65 2.77 -3.60 11.92
N THR A 66 3.53 -3.78 13.00
CA THR A 66 4.97 -4.09 12.93
C THR A 66 5.19 -5.40 12.20
N GLU A 67 4.51 -6.48 12.59
CA GLU A 67 4.60 -7.79 11.94
C GLU A 67 4.08 -7.73 10.50
N ALA A 68 2.94 -7.07 10.27
CA ALA A 68 2.41 -6.86 8.91
C ALA A 68 3.43 -6.14 8.02
N SER A 69 4.16 -5.16 8.56
CA SER A 69 5.22 -4.46 7.82
C SER A 69 6.42 -5.36 7.48
N VAL A 70 6.77 -6.30 8.36
CA VAL A 70 7.83 -7.29 8.08
C VAL A 70 7.40 -8.25 6.96
N ILE A 71 6.13 -8.66 6.95
CA ILE A 71 5.57 -9.49 5.86
C ILE A 71 5.72 -8.77 4.52
N MET A 72 5.31 -7.50 4.43
CA MET A 72 5.39 -6.71 3.18
C MET A 72 6.83 -6.49 2.73
N GLU A 73 7.72 -6.16 3.67
CA GLU A 73 9.16 -6.01 3.40
C GLU A 73 9.74 -7.28 2.80
N GLU A 74 9.48 -8.43 3.42
CA GLU A 74 10.09 -9.67 2.99
C GLU A 74 9.57 -10.16 1.63
N ILE A 75 8.28 -9.96 1.33
CA ILE A 75 7.71 -10.23 -0.01
C ILE A 75 8.50 -9.46 -1.08
N ASN A 76 8.68 -8.15 -0.89
CA ASN A 76 9.38 -7.30 -1.86
C ASN A 76 10.87 -7.65 -1.95
N ARG A 77 11.51 -7.97 -0.82
CA ARG A 77 12.90 -8.40 -0.76
C ARG A 77 13.14 -9.71 -1.51
N CYS A 78 12.15 -10.61 -1.54
CA CYS A 78 12.20 -11.85 -2.31
C CYS A 78 11.95 -11.67 -3.81
N GLY A 79 11.74 -10.45 -4.31
CA GLY A 79 11.46 -10.16 -5.72
C GLY A 79 9.97 -10.15 -6.09
N GLY A 80 9.09 -10.43 -5.12
CA GLY A 80 7.65 -10.29 -5.28
C GLY A 80 7.20 -8.83 -5.27
N ASN A 81 5.88 -8.63 -5.42
CA ASN A 81 5.21 -7.34 -5.33
C ASN A 81 4.05 -7.42 -4.33
N SER A 82 4.28 -6.96 -3.10
CA SER A 82 3.25 -6.93 -2.06
C SER A 82 2.14 -5.92 -2.36
N GLY A 83 2.35 -5.01 -3.30
CA GLY A 83 1.32 -4.11 -3.83
C GLY A 83 0.09 -4.87 -4.35
N ALA A 84 0.21 -6.13 -4.73
CA ALA A 84 -0.90 -6.98 -5.12
C ALA A 84 -1.90 -7.29 -3.98
N CYS A 85 -1.47 -7.22 -2.71
CA CYS A 85 -2.27 -7.65 -1.56
C CYS A 85 -2.29 -6.69 -0.36
N HIS A 86 -1.39 -5.71 -0.31
CA HIS A 86 -1.25 -4.78 0.83
C HIS A 86 -2.56 -4.06 1.20
N GLY A 87 -3.43 -3.82 0.22
CA GLY A 87 -4.70 -3.14 0.42
C GLY A 87 -5.56 -3.78 1.49
N GLN A 88 -5.54 -5.10 1.61
CA GLN A 88 -6.31 -5.79 2.64
C GLN A 88 -5.82 -5.42 4.05
N LEU A 89 -4.52 -5.28 4.26
CA LEU A 89 -3.97 -5.00 5.59
C LEU A 89 -4.29 -3.59 6.07
N TYR A 90 -4.19 -2.55 5.23
CA TYR A 90 -4.51 -1.20 5.70
C TYR A 90 -6.01 -0.89 5.71
N ASN A 91 -6.80 -1.44 4.78
CA ASN A 91 -8.26 -1.32 4.80
C ASN A 91 -8.87 -1.99 6.02
N MET A 92 -8.29 -3.11 6.46
CA MET A 92 -8.66 -3.82 7.67
C MET A 92 -8.63 -2.90 8.91
N GLY A 93 -7.62 -2.04 9.02
CA GLY A 93 -7.49 -1.10 10.13
C GLY A 93 -8.70 -0.17 10.28
N THR A 94 -9.32 0.26 9.19
CA THR A 94 -10.54 1.07 9.23
C THR A 94 -11.73 0.27 9.80
N LEU A 95 -11.93 -0.95 9.34
CA LEU A 95 -12.99 -1.83 9.81
C LEU A 95 -12.78 -2.24 11.28
N LEU A 96 -11.56 -2.61 11.67
CA LEU A 96 -11.21 -3.01 13.02
C LEU A 96 -11.43 -1.88 14.05
N ARG A 97 -11.08 -0.65 13.70
CA ARG A 97 -11.17 0.50 14.61
C ARG A 97 -12.56 1.12 14.68
N HIS A 98 -13.26 1.20 13.55
CA HIS A 98 -14.48 2.01 13.41
C HIS A 98 -15.71 1.22 12.98
N GLY A 99 -15.57 -0.04 12.56
CA GLY A 99 -16.70 -0.90 12.23
C GLY A 99 -17.55 -1.23 13.47
N SER A 100 -18.87 -1.38 13.26
CA SER A 100 -19.77 -1.87 14.31
C SER A 100 -19.47 -3.34 14.66
N THR A 101 -19.98 -3.81 15.78
CA THR A 101 -19.85 -5.23 16.19
C THR A 101 -20.47 -6.14 15.13
N GLU A 102 -21.61 -5.75 14.58
CA GLU A 102 -22.31 -6.50 13.52
C GLU A 102 -21.46 -6.57 12.25
N GLN A 103 -20.87 -5.46 11.81
CA GLN A 103 -19.98 -5.42 10.65
C GLN A 103 -18.73 -6.29 10.87
N LYS A 104 -18.12 -6.22 12.05
CA LYS A 104 -16.96 -7.07 12.40
C LYS A 104 -17.33 -8.55 12.38
N ASN A 105 -18.43 -8.94 13.00
CA ASN A 105 -18.91 -10.31 13.02
C ASN A 105 -19.30 -10.83 11.63
N LEU A 106 -19.79 -9.95 10.74
CA LEU A 106 -20.20 -10.31 9.39
C LEU A 106 -18.99 -10.52 8.45
N TYR A 107 -17.99 -9.63 8.50
CA TYR A 107 -16.93 -9.57 7.52
C TYR A 107 -15.62 -10.22 7.96
N LEU A 108 -15.18 -9.99 9.22
CA LEU A 108 -13.83 -10.40 9.65
C LEU A 108 -13.61 -11.92 9.60
N PRO A 109 -14.54 -12.79 10.04
CA PRO A 109 -14.34 -14.23 9.93
C PRO A 109 -14.21 -14.71 8.49
N LYS A 110 -14.98 -14.14 7.56
CA LYS A 110 -14.94 -14.49 6.14
C LYS A 110 -13.65 -14.00 5.47
N ILE A 111 -13.16 -12.84 5.87
CA ILE A 111 -11.87 -12.32 5.39
C ILE A 111 -10.73 -13.19 5.94
N ALA A 112 -10.79 -13.57 7.22
CA ALA A 112 -9.79 -14.45 7.84
C ALA A 112 -9.75 -15.83 7.19
N ALA A 113 -10.91 -16.38 6.81
CA ALA A 113 -11.01 -17.66 6.10
C ALA A 113 -10.61 -17.56 4.60
N GLY A 114 -10.38 -16.35 4.07
CA GLY A 114 -10.09 -16.14 2.66
C GLY A 114 -11.30 -16.23 1.73
N GLU A 115 -12.51 -16.23 2.29
CA GLU A 115 -13.78 -16.23 1.54
C GLU A 115 -14.11 -14.86 0.95
N LEU A 116 -13.62 -13.79 1.57
CA LEU A 116 -13.78 -12.41 1.13
C LEU A 116 -12.44 -11.68 1.12
N ARG A 117 -12.26 -10.83 0.10
CA ARG A 117 -11.12 -9.92 -0.01
C ARG A 117 -11.57 -8.46 0.15
N LEU A 118 -10.89 -7.71 1.03
CA LEU A 118 -11.07 -6.28 1.24
C LEU A 118 -9.82 -5.54 0.77
N GLN A 119 -9.58 -5.46 -0.54
CA GLN A 119 -8.34 -4.89 -1.10
C GLN A 119 -8.49 -3.53 -1.76
N SER A 120 -9.72 -3.07 -2.01
CA SER A 120 -9.97 -1.83 -2.73
C SER A 120 -10.33 -0.69 -1.79
N MET A 121 -9.86 0.54 -2.13
CA MET A 121 -10.17 1.77 -1.40
C MET A 121 -10.48 2.90 -2.35
N GLY A 122 -11.73 3.35 -2.38
CA GLY A 122 -12.24 4.40 -3.27
C GLY A 122 -12.19 5.78 -2.60
N VAL A 123 -11.07 6.50 -2.73
CA VAL A 123 -10.87 7.84 -2.16
C VAL A 123 -10.65 8.89 -3.24
N THR A 124 -9.63 8.71 -4.07
CA THR A 124 -9.16 9.69 -5.07
C THR A 124 -10.18 9.91 -6.18
N GLU A 125 -10.34 11.18 -6.59
CA GLU A 125 -11.17 11.57 -7.71
C GLU A 125 -10.34 12.28 -8.80
N PRO A 126 -10.82 12.42 -10.05
CA PRO A 126 -10.05 13.02 -11.15
C PRO A 126 -9.51 14.42 -10.85
N THR A 127 -10.21 15.20 -10.00
CA THR A 127 -9.83 16.56 -9.64
C THR A 127 -9.30 16.71 -8.20
N THR A 128 -9.21 15.61 -7.45
CA THR A 128 -8.91 15.61 -6.00
C THR A 128 -7.99 14.46 -5.61
N GLY A 129 -6.73 14.53 -6.03
CA GLY A 129 -5.69 13.57 -5.57
C GLY A 129 -5.13 13.96 -4.21
N THR A 130 -4.54 15.15 -4.10
CA THR A 130 -3.88 15.64 -2.87
C THR A 130 -4.85 16.25 -1.88
N ASP A 131 -5.77 17.11 -2.35
CA ASP A 131 -6.77 17.78 -1.51
C ASP A 131 -8.06 16.95 -1.40
N THR A 132 -8.00 15.87 -0.63
CA THR A 132 -9.13 14.94 -0.40
C THR A 132 -10.37 15.66 0.17
N THR A 133 -10.21 16.85 0.79
CA THR A 133 -11.35 17.59 1.34
C THR A 133 -12.32 18.10 0.26
N LYS A 134 -11.92 18.05 -1.01
CA LYS A 134 -12.74 18.53 -2.15
C LYS A 134 -13.42 17.42 -2.94
N ILE A 135 -13.50 16.21 -2.42
CA ILE A 135 -14.22 15.13 -3.10
C ILE A 135 -15.67 15.52 -3.39
N LYS A 136 -16.16 15.05 -4.54
CA LYS A 136 -17.49 15.37 -5.07
C LYS A 136 -18.43 14.17 -5.08
N THR A 137 -17.92 12.93 -5.01
CA THR A 137 -18.76 11.72 -4.90
C THR A 137 -19.67 11.87 -3.68
N THR A 138 -20.97 11.77 -3.90
CA THR A 138 -22.00 11.94 -2.87
C THR A 138 -22.60 10.61 -2.44
N ALA A 139 -23.08 10.54 -1.21
CA ALA A 139 -23.87 9.44 -0.68
C ALA A 139 -25.08 10.05 0.05
N VAL A 140 -26.24 10.03 -0.59
CA VAL A 140 -27.47 10.63 -0.06
C VAL A 140 -28.33 9.56 0.58
N ARG A 141 -28.69 9.73 1.86
CA ARG A 141 -29.56 8.78 2.57
C ARG A 141 -30.99 8.85 2.06
N LYS A 142 -31.55 7.70 1.72
CA LYS A 142 -32.96 7.50 1.35
C LYS A 142 -33.54 6.32 2.13
N GLY A 143 -34.16 6.61 3.26
CA GLY A 143 -34.70 5.59 4.17
C GLY A 143 -33.60 4.69 4.75
N ASP A 144 -33.65 3.40 4.42
CA ASP A 144 -32.70 2.36 4.83
C ASP A 144 -31.51 2.19 3.87
N ARG A 145 -31.33 3.08 2.90
CA ARG A 145 -30.28 3.02 1.89
C ARG A 145 -29.51 4.35 1.74
N TYR A 146 -28.29 4.26 1.21
CA TYR A 146 -27.58 5.39 0.61
C TYR A 146 -27.54 5.25 -0.89
N VAL A 147 -27.81 6.33 -1.61
CA VAL A 147 -27.67 6.44 -3.06
C VAL A 147 -26.39 7.19 -3.37
N ILE A 148 -25.48 6.54 -4.06
CA ILE A 148 -24.13 7.02 -4.35
C ILE A 148 -24.04 7.46 -5.80
N ASN A 149 -23.52 8.68 -6.02
CA ASN A 149 -23.25 9.25 -7.34
C ASN A 149 -21.89 9.90 -7.37
N GLY A 150 -21.10 9.69 -8.43
CA GLY A 150 -19.80 10.30 -8.60
C GLY A 150 -18.81 9.45 -9.34
N GLN A 151 -17.52 9.75 -9.14
CA GLN A 151 -16.43 9.10 -9.84
C GLN A 151 -15.21 8.96 -8.92
N LYS A 152 -14.52 7.81 -9.02
CA LYS A 152 -13.21 7.58 -8.40
C LYS A 152 -12.20 7.19 -9.47
N VAL A 153 -10.92 7.47 -9.24
CA VAL A 153 -9.83 7.17 -10.17
C VAL A 153 -8.61 6.64 -9.41
N TRP A 154 -7.77 5.89 -10.09
CA TRP A 154 -6.60 5.22 -9.51
C TRP A 154 -6.95 4.19 -8.43
N ILE A 155 -8.09 3.52 -8.58
CA ILE A 155 -8.53 2.53 -7.61
C ILE A 155 -8.00 1.16 -8.01
N SER A 156 -7.14 0.61 -7.18
CA SER A 156 -6.48 -0.66 -7.44
C SER A 156 -7.33 -1.86 -7.02
N ARG A 157 -7.17 -2.97 -7.74
CA ARG A 157 -7.65 -4.31 -7.40
C ARG A 157 -9.16 -4.47 -7.25
N VAL A 158 -9.95 -3.61 -7.90
CA VAL A 158 -11.43 -3.69 -7.82
C VAL A 158 -11.93 -5.03 -8.36
N GLN A 159 -11.35 -5.55 -9.43
CA GLN A 159 -11.71 -6.84 -10.04
C GLN A 159 -11.27 -8.06 -9.21
N HIS A 160 -10.39 -7.85 -8.22
CA HIS A 160 -9.78 -8.88 -7.37
C HIS A 160 -10.14 -8.69 -5.88
N SER A 161 -11.20 -7.94 -5.62
CA SER A 161 -11.70 -7.62 -4.28
C SER A 161 -13.21 -7.85 -4.23
N ASP A 162 -13.70 -8.44 -3.16
CA ASP A 162 -15.15 -8.60 -2.93
C ASP A 162 -15.74 -7.35 -2.29
N LEU A 163 -14.93 -6.66 -1.49
CA LEU A 163 -15.34 -5.50 -0.71
C LEU A 163 -14.44 -4.29 -1.02
N MET A 164 -15.01 -3.09 -0.93
CA MET A 164 -14.29 -1.83 -1.07
C MET A 164 -14.63 -0.88 0.07
N ILE A 165 -13.63 -0.21 0.63
CA ILE A 165 -13.84 0.97 1.49
C ILE A 165 -14.04 2.18 0.58
N LEU A 166 -15.17 2.87 0.71
CA LEU A 166 -15.52 4.04 -0.09
C LEU A 166 -15.67 5.27 0.79
N LEU A 167 -14.94 6.34 0.46
CA LEU A 167 -15.14 7.67 1.03
C LEU A 167 -16.05 8.49 0.12
N ALA A 168 -17.19 8.95 0.64
CA ALA A 168 -18.12 9.79 -0.08
C ALA A 168 -18.66 10.91 0.82
N ARG A 169 -19.21 11.95 0.21
CA ARG A 169 -19.76 13.11 0.91
C ARG A 169 -21.23 12.89 1.21
N THR A 170 -21.59 12.87 2.49
CA THR A 170 -22.98 12.77 2.98
C THR A 170 -23.59 14.13 3.26
N THR A 171 -22.77 15.16 3.54
CA THR A 171 -23.21 16.56 3.69
C THR A 171 -22.49 17.41 2.66
N PRO A 172 -23.17 18.25 1.87
CA PRO A 172 -22.56 19.18 0.92
C PRO A 172 -21.48 20.06 1.56
N ILE A 173 -20.43 20.39 0.81
CA ILE A 173 -19.26 21.12 1.34
C ILE A 173 -19.60 22.56 1.78
N ASP A 174 -20.62 23.15 1.21
CA ASP A 174 -21.17 24.48 1.55
C ASP A 174 -22.02 24.47 2.82
N GLN A 175 -22.36 23.31 3.35
CA GLN A 175 -23.17 23.13 4.56
C GLN A 175 -22.35 22.69 5.77
N VAL A 176 -21.03 22.55 5.65
CA VAL A 176 -20.15 22.18 6.77
C VAL A 176 -19.28 23.34 7.23
N THR A 177 -18.93 23.35 8.51
CA THR A 177 -18.05 24.38 9.08
C THR A 177 -16.58 24.14 8.70
N LYS A 178 -16.16 22.88 8.72
CA LYS A 178 -14.80 22.47 8.34
C LYS A 178 -14.86 21.58 7.11
N LYS A 179 -14.00 21.81 6.12
CA LYS A 179 -13.94 21.04 4.87
C LYS A 179 -13.73 19.52 5.08
N THR A 180 -13.18 19.13 6.23
CA THR A 180 -12.98 17.74 6.64
C THR A 180 -14.24 17.07 7.20
N GLU A 181 -15.29 17.81 7.47
CA GLU A 181 -16.59 17.30 7.93
C GLU A 181 -17.49 16.94 6.75
N GLY A 182 -18.57 16.20 7.02
CA GLY A 182 -19.59 15.85 6.04
C GLY A 182 -19.17 14.74 5.06
N MET A 183 -18.05 14.06 5.31
CA MET A 183 -17.62 12.86 4.58
C MET A 183 -17.86 11.63 5.43
N SER A 184 -18.28 10.54 4.80
CA SER A 184 -18.56 9.27 5.45
C SER A 184 -17.84 8.12 4.75
N ILE A 185 -17.59 7.04 5.48
CA ILE A 185 -16.98 5.82 4.95
C ILE A 185 -18.01 4.71 4.88
N PHE A 186 -17.98 3.97 3.79
CA PHE A 186 -18.89 2.86 3.54
C PHE A 186 -18.11 1.60 3.15
N ILE A 187 -18.62 0.43 3.55
CA ILE A 187 -18.28 -0.85 2.92
C ILE A 187 -19.19 -1.03 1.71
N VAL A 188 -18.60 -1.20 0.53
CA VAL A 188 -19.33 -1.53 -0.70
C VAL A 188 -19.03 -2.97 -1.06
N ASP A 189 -20.07 -3.80 -1.16
CA ASP A 189 -19.96 -5.15 -1.72
C ASP A 189 -19.88 -5.04 -3.25
N LEU A 190 -18.69 -5.27 -3.79
CA LEU A 190 -18.40 -5.13 -5.22
C LEU A 190 -19.13 -6.18 -6.06
N ARG A 191 -19.39 -7.36 -5.49
CA ARG A 191 -20.10 -8.47 -6.16
C ARG A 191 -21.55 -8.10 -6.51
N ASP A 192 -22.15 -7.25 -5.66
CA ASP A 192 -23.50 -6.73 -5.87
C ASP A 192 -23.52 -5.39 -6.60
N ALA A 193 -22.51 -4.55 -6.44
CA ALA A 193 -22.46 -3.20 -6.97
C ALA A 193 -22.10 -3.15 -8.46
N ILE A 194 -21.15 -3.98 -8.91
CA ILE A 194 -20.68 -3.97 -10.30
C ILE A 194 -21.81 -4.38 -11.26
N GLY A 195 -22.10 -3.49 -12.23
CA GLY A 195 -23.21 -3.64 -13.17
C GLY A 195 -24.58 -3.22 -12.61
N LYS A 196 -24.67 -2.84 -11.33
CA LYS A 196 -25.91 -2.34 -10.69
C LYS A 196 -25.69 -0.94 -10.10
N GLY A 197 -25.20 -0.01 -10.91
CA GLY A 197 -24.88 1.35 -10.50
C GLY A 197 -23.39 1.62 -10.28
N LEU A 198 -22.54 0.60 -10.35
CA LEU A 198 -21.08 0.74 -10.39
C LEU A 198 -20.53 0.23 -11.73
N THR A 199 -19.87 1.12 -12.48
CA THR A 199 -19.11 0.78 -13.68
C THR A 199 -17.63 0.86 -13.39
N VAL A 200 -16.88 -0.19 -13.74
CA VAL A 200 -15.42 -0.29 -13.57
C VAL A 200 -14.76 -0.19 -14.94
N ARG A 201 -13.81 0.72 -15.08
CA ARG A 201 -13.02 0.90 -16.31
C ARG A 201 -11.52 0.78 -15.99
N PRO A 202 -10.82 -0.25 -16.50
CA PRO A 202 -9.38 -0.39 -16.34
C PRO A 202 -8.60 0.78 -16.94
N ILE A 203 -7.51 1.19 -16.27
CA ILE A 203 -6.56 2.20 -16.73
C ILE A 203 -5.27 1.48 -17.14
N LEU A 204 -4.79 1.74 -18.36
CA LEU A 204 -3.52 1.20 -18.83
C LEU A 204 -2.36 1.96 -18.20
N ASN A 205 -1.63 1.31 -17.32
CA ASN A 205 -0.50 1.86 -16.57
C ASN A 205 0.81 1.17 -16.96
N MET A 206 1.93 1.77 -16.58
CA MET A 206 3.25 1.16 -16.71
C MET A 206 3.49 0.04 -15.66
N VAL A 207 2.72 0.04 -14.58
CA VAL A 207 2.78 -0.89 -13.44
C VAL A 207 1.46 -0.83 -12.68
N ASN A 208 1.17 -1.75 -11.79
CA ASN A 208 -0.10 -1.82 -11.04
C ASN A 208 -1.28 -1.91 -12.03
N HIS A 209 -1.23 -2.96 -12.85
CA HIS A 209 -2.08 -3.12 -14.04
C HIS A 209 -3.58 -3.27 -13.71
N GLU A 210 -3.92 -3.61 -12.48
CA GLU A 210 -5.27 -3.73 -11.94
C GLU A 210 -5.86 -2.41 -11.41
N THR A 211 -5.35 -1.29 -11.88
CA THR A 211 -5.84 0.06 -11.53
C THR A 211 -7.04 0.46 -12.37
N ASN A 212 -8.03 1.10 -11.75
CA ASN A 212 -9.31 1.40 -12.37
C ASN A 212 -9.80 2.83 -12.15
N GLU A 213 -10.69 3.23 -13.02
CA GLU A 213 -11.63 4.32 -12.89
C GLU A 213 -13.00 3.75 -12.55
N LEU A 214 -13.72 4.35 -11.59
CA LEU A 214 -15.01 3.91 -11.09
C LEU A 214 -16.06 4.99 -11.32
N PHE A 215 -17.22 4.63 -11.87
CA PHE A 215 -18.35 5.51 -12.06
C PHE A 215 -19.53 4.98 -11.24
N PHE A 216 -20.07 5.83 -10.38
CA PHE A 216 -21.24 5.57 -9.56
C PHE A 216 -22.43 6.32 -10.17
N ASP A 217 -23.43 5.59 -10.58
CA ASP A 217 -24.70 6.11 -11.12
C ASP A 217 -25.87 5.50 -10.35
N ASN A 218 -26.38 6.25 -9.38
CA ASN A 218 -27.44 5.84 -8.49
C ASN A 218 -27.19 4.47 -7.83
N LEU A 219 -25.94 4.17 -7.46
CA LEU A 219 -25.63 2.95 -6.72
C LEU A 219 -26.29 2.99 -5.35
N GLU A 220 -27.18 2.04 -5.10
CA GLU A 220 -27.85 1.87 -3.80
C GLU A 220 -27.11 0.86 -2.93
N ILE A 221 -26.75 1.26 -1.71
CA ILE A 221 -26.17 0.38 -0.69
C ILE A 221 -27.00 0.46 0.60
N PRO A 222 -27.05 -0.61 1.42
CA PRO A 222 -27.72 -0.58 2.72
C PRO A 222 -27.16 0.50 3.65
N ALA A 223 -28.00 1.12 4.47
CA ALA A 223 -27.55 2.14 5.42
C ALA A 223 -26.59 1.59 6.49
N GLU A 224 -26.72 0.32 6.81
CA GLU A 224 -25.83 -0.43 7.72
C GLU A 224 -24.40 -0.61 7.21
N ASN A 225 -24.16 -0.32 5.94
CA ASN A 225 -22.79 -0.32 5.36
C ASN A 225 -21.97 0.92 5.72
N LEU A 226 -22.58 1.91 6.38
CA LEU A 226 -21.86 3.04 6.96
C LEU A 226 -20.91 2.56 8.07
N ILE A 227 -19.63 2.92 7.97
CA ILE A 227 -18.63 2.65 9.02
C ILE A 227 -18.57 3.82 9.98
N GLY A 228 -18.81 3.56 11.26
CA GLY A 228 -18.77 4.59 12.31
C GLY A 228 -19.91 5.60 12.18
N GLU A 229 -19.64 6.88 12.47
CA GLU A 229 -20.62 7.95 12.47
C GLU A 229 -20.64 8.70 11.14
N GLU A 230 -21.85 9.03 10.66
CA GLU A 230 -22.04 9.86 9.47
C GLU A 230 -21.35 11.22 9.61
N GLY A 231 -20.68 11.67 8.56
CA GLY A 231 -19.96 12.95 8.52
C GLY A 231 -18.55 12.93 9.14
N LYS A 232 -18.12 11.84 9.81
CA LYS A 232 -16.80 11.71 10.45
C LYS A 232 -15.79 10.85 9.68
N GLY A 233 -16.12 10.43 8.47
CA GLY A 233 -15.33 9.53 7.66
C GLY A 233 -13.91 9.99 7.34
N PHE A 234 -13.70 11.31 7.21
CA PHE A 234 -12.35 11.84 6.98
C PHE A 234 -11.38 11.53 8.14
N LYS A 235 -11.85 11.62 9.38
CA LYS A 235 -11.05 11.26 10.56
C LYS A 235 -10.72 9.77 10.54
N TYR A 236 -11.69 8.93 10.22
CA TYR A 236 -11.51 7.47 10.24
C TYR A 236 -10.59 6.97 9.15
N ILE A 237 -10.66 7.56 7.94
CA ILE A 237 -9.78 7.17 6.84
C ILE A 237 -8.30 7.51 7.13
N LEU A 238 -8.03 8.58 7.90
CA LEU A 238 -6.65 8.95 8.27
C LEU A 238 -5.94 7.88 9.08
N ASP A 239 -6.66 7.12 9.92
CA ASP A 239 -6.08 6.01 10.68
C ASP A 239 -5.62 4.90 9.73
N GLY A 240 -6.42 4.56 8.71
CA GLY A 240 -6.04 3.63 7.64
C GLY A 240 -4.86 4.15 6.82
N LEU A 241 -4.83 5.45 6.50
CA LEU A 241 -3.75 6.08 5.72
C LEU A 241 -2.40 6.10 6.47
N ASN A 242 -2.37 6.13 7.80
CA ASN A 242 -1.11 6.02 8.55
C ASN A 242 -0.56 4.59 8.50
N ALA A 243 -1.42 3.59 8.62
CA ALA A 243 -1.04 2.18 8.42
C ALA A 243 -0.53 1.95 6.99
N GLU A 244 -1.24 2.46 5.99
CA GLU A 244 -0.83 2.40 4.58
C GLU A 244 0.57 2.97 4.36
N ARG A 245 0.88 4.17 4.89
CA ARG A 245 2.21 4.78 4.77
C ARG A 245 3.31 3.91 5.37
N ALA A 246 3.06 3.30 6.53
CA ALA A 246 4.03 2.42 7.18
C ALA A 246 4.25 1.11 6.40
N LEU A 247 3.19 0.51 5.85
CA LEU A 247 3.27 -0.69 5.02
C LEU A 247 3.96 -0.40 3.68
N ILE A 248 3.62 0.71 3.01
CA ILE A 248 4.31 1.14 1.78
C ILE A 248 5.80 1.44 2.05
N ALA A 249 6.13 2.02 3.20
CA ALA A 249 7.55 2.19 3.58
C ALA A 249 8.26 0.85 3.69
N ALA A 250 7.60 -0.18 4.25
CA ALA A 250 8.17 -1.53 4.33
C ALA A 250 8.38 -2.16 2.95
N GLU A 251 7.44 -2.00 2.02
CA GLU A 251 7.59 -2.43 0.62
C GLU A 251 8.79 -1.77 -0.05
N CYS A 252 8.91 -0.45 0.07
CA CYS A 252 10.07 0.29 -0.43
C CYS A 252 11.40 -0.22 0.16
N ILE A 253 11.43 -0.52 1.46
CA ILE A 253 12.62 -1.06 2.13
C ILE A 253 12.96 -2.44 1.55
N GLY A 254 11.96 -3.32 1.36
CA GLY A 254 12.13 -4.62 0.72
C GLY A 254 12.68 -4.49 -0.70
N ASP A 255 12.14 -3.59 -1.51
CA ASP A 255 12.65 -3.27 -2.85
C ASP A 255 14.09 -2.74 -2.78
N GLY A 256 14.38 -1.84 -1.84
CA GLY A 256 15.70 -1.29 -1.64
C GLY A 256 16.74 -2.38 -1.35
N TYR A 257 16.43 -3.32 -0.47
CA TYR A 257 17.30 -4.49 -0.21
C TYR A 257 17.44 -5.37 -1.45
N TRP A 258 16.37 -5.66 -2.16
CA TRP A 258 16.42 -6.43 -3.40
C TRP A 258 17.36 -5.80 -4.43
N PHE A 259 17.28 -4.49 -4.66
CA PHE A 259 18.17 -3.78 -5.60
C PHE A 259 19.62 -3.80 -5.13
N VAL A 260 19.87 -3.55 -3.86
CA VAL A 260 21.24 -3.55 -3.29
C VAL A 260 21.86 -4.94 -3.38
N ASP A 261 21.10 -6.00 -3.04
CA ASP A 261 21.58 -7.38 -3.13
C ASP A 261 21.84 -7.77 -4.59
N ARG A 262 20.93 -7.45 -5.51
CA ARG A 262 21.03 -7.75 -6.95
C ARG A 262 22.24 -7.05 -7.59
N VAL A 263 22.39 -5.74 -7.38
CA VAL A 263 23.53 -5.00 -7.95
C VAL A 263 24.86 -5.41 -7.33
N SER A 264 24.87 -5.70 -6.03
CA SER A 264 26.09 -6.14 -5.34
C SER A 264 26.61 -7.47 -5.85
N ALA A 265 25.71 -8.41 -6.20
CA ALA A 265 26.09 -9.66 -6.86
C ALA A 265 26.65 -9.39 -8.26
N TYR A 266 25.90 -8.64 -9.08
CA TYR A 266 26.26 -8.35 -10.48
C TYR A 266 27.63 -7.67 -10.62
N VAL A 267 27.93 -6.66 -9.82
CA VAL A 267 29.18 -5.88 -9.94
C VAL A 267 30.44 -6.67 -9.50
N LYS A 268 30.26 -7.74 -8.72
CA LYS A 268 31.36 -8.65 -8.34
C LYS A 268 31.76 -9.55 -9.50
N ASP A 269 30.80 -9.94 -10.35
CA ASP A 269 31.01 -10.91 -11.43
C ASP A 269 31.27 -10.23 -12.77
N ARG A 270 30.75 -9.03 -13.00
CA ARG A 270 30.90 -8.28 -14.25
C ARG A 270 32.31 -7.77 -14.44
N ILE A 271 33.04 -8.36 -15.42
CA ILE A 271 34.40 -7.98 -15.75
C ILE A 271 34.40 -6.94 -16.89
N VAL A 272 35.06 -5.81 -16.68
CA VAL A 272 35.34 -4.77 -17.69
C VAL A 272 36.78 -4.29 -17.48
N PHE A 273 37.52 -4.15 -18.57
CA PHE A 273 38.94 -3.84 -18.53
C PHE A 273 39.77 -4.74 -17.61
N GLY A 274 39.45 -6.07 -17.65
CA GLY A 274 40.23 -7.12 -16.94
C GLY A 274 39.96 -7.22 -15.45
N ARG A 275 38.99 -6.51 -14.86
CA ARG A 275 38.65 -6.60 -13.44
C ARG A 275 37.15 -6.43 -13.18
N PRO A 276 36.64 -6.92 -12.04
CA PRO A 276 35.25 -6.65 -11.63
C PRO A 276 34.95 -5.17 -11.53
N ILE A 277 33.81 -4.73 -12.07
CA ILE A 277 33.42 -3.32 -12.01
C ILE A 277 33.20 -2.85 -10.56
N GLY A 278 32.86 -3.76 -9.66
CA GLY A 278 32.73 -3.49 -8.23
C GLY A 278 34.02 -3.06 -7.52
N GLN A 279 35.19 -3.13 -8.18
CA GLN A 279 36.43 -2.58 -7.67
C GLN A 279 36.58 -1.05 -7.84
N ASN A 280 35.65 -0.41 -8.55
CA ASN A 280 35.68 1.03 -8.77
C ASN A 280 34.88 1.76 -7.68
N GLN A 281 35.45 2.77 -7.04
CA GLN A 281 34.76 3.59 -6.02
C GLN A 281 33.52 4.28 -6.59
N GLY A 282 33.52 4.67 -7.86
CA GLY A 282 32.33 5.21 -8.55
C GLY A 282 31.17 4.23 -8.66
N VAL A 283 31.39 2.93 -8.46
CA VAL A 283 30.39 1.88 -8.38
C VAL A 283 30.05 1.54 -6.92
N GLN A 284 31.09 1.40 -6.07
CA GLN A 284 30.92 1.02 -4.66
C GLN A 284 30.14 2.07 -3.84
N PHE A 285 30.48 3.36 -3.99
CA PHE A 285 29.95 4.41 -3.13
C PHE A 285 28.44 4.64 -3.32
N PRO A 286 27.89 4.70 -4.55
CA PRO A 286 26.43 4.77 -4.72
C PRO A 286 25.70 3.57 -4.12
N ILE A 287 26.20 2.34 -4.28
CA ILE A 287 25.58 1.14 -3.70
C ILE A 287 25.60 1.20 -2.18
N ALA A 288 26.77 1.57 -1.59
CA ALA A 288 26.91 1.70 -0.14
C ALA A 288 25.98 2.79 0.42
N ARG A 289 25.85 3.93 -0.27
CA ARG A 289 24.94 5.01 0.14
C ARG A 289 23.47 4.55 0.08
N ALA A 290 23.07 3.89 -0.99
CA ALA A 290 21.72 3.33 -1.12
C ALA A 290 21.41 2.37 0.05
N HIS A 291 22.34 1.47 0.38
CA HIS A 291 22.18 0.57 1.52
C HIS A 291 22.00 1.33 2.84
N ILE A 292 22.84 2.33 3.13
CA ILE A 292 22.74 3.16 4.35
C ILE A 292 21.37 3.84 4.43
N ASN A 293 20.86 4.38 3.33
CA ASN A 293 19.57 5.05 3.29
C ASN A 293 18.40 4.07 3.51
N VAL A 294 18.49 2.85 2.98
CA VAL A 294 17.50 1.78 3.23
C VAL A 294 17.48 1.40 4.72
N GLU A 295 18.65 1.24 5.35
CA GLU A 295 18.76 0.96 6.79
C GLU A 295 18.16 2.10 7.64
N ALA A 296 18.44 3.36 7.31
CA ALA A 296 17.88 4.51 8.02
C ALA A 296 16.36 4.58 7.88
N ALA A 297 15.84 4.32 6.68
CA ALA A 297 14.39 4.24 6.42
C ALA A 297 13.73 3.11 7.21
N SER A 298 14.39 1.95 7.31
CA SER A 298 13.92 0.80 8.09
C SER A 298 13.74 1.14 9.57
N LEU A 299 14.70 1.85 10.18
CA LEU A 299 14.59 2.30 11.57
C LEU A 299 13.37 3.23 11.76
N MET A 300 13.15 4.18 10.87
CA MET A 300 12.01 5.09 10.95
C MET A 300 10.67 4.34 10.77
N ARG A 301 10.60 3.33 9.89
CA ARG A 301 9.42 2.49 9.70
C ARG A 301 9.08 1.71 10.97
N TYR A 302 10.08 1.09 11.63
CA TYR A 302 9.85 0.39 12.89
C TYR A 302 9.29 1.32 13.96
N GLU A 303 9.81 2.54 14.07
CA GLU A 303 9.30 3.52 15.02
C GLU A 303 7.84 3.93 14.70
N ALA A 304 7.50 4.14 13.43
CA ALA A 304 6.13 4.43 13.01
C ALA A 304 5.16 3.28 13.38
N CYS A 305 5.55 2.03 13.10
CA CYS A 305 4.75 0.85 13.44
C CYS A 305 4.61 0.69 14.96
N ARG A 306 5.69 0.82 15.73
CA ARG A 306 5.68 0.74 17.19
C ARG A 306 4.70 1.73 17.82
N LEU A 307 4.69 2.97 17.34
CA LEU A 307 3.76 4.00 17.82
C LEU A 307 2.31 3.63 17.45
N PHE A 308 2.09 3.15 16.24
CA PHE A 308 0.76 2.71 15.79
C PHE A 308 0.22 1.56 16.64
N ASP A 309 1.02 0.53 16.90
CA ASP A 309 0.66 -0.64 17.69
C ASP A 309 0.40 -0.28 19.17
N ALA A 310 1.12 0.71 19.68
CA ALA A 310 0.90 1.27 21.02
C ALA A 310 -0.31 2.24 21.09
N ASN A 311 -1.07 2.44 20.00
CA ASN A 311 -2.14 3.43 19.89
C ASN A 311 -1.70 4.88 20.23
N LEU A 312 -0.43 5.21 19.93
CA LEU A 312 0.14 6.55 20.09
C LEU A 312 0.07 7.33 18.77
N PRO A 313 0.13 8.68 18.81
CA PRO A 313 0.20 9.50 17.59
C PRO A 313 1.43 9.12 16.75
N CYS A 314 1.22 8.61 15.54
CA CYS A 314 2.29 8.12 14.65
C CYS A 314 2.36 8.87 13.31
N GLY A 315 1.49 9.84 13.08
CA GLY A 315 1.37 10.51 11.77
C GLY A 315 2.68 11.14 11.27
N ALA A 316 3.48 11.73 12.15
CA ALA A 316 4.78 12.30 11.80
C ALA A 316 5.75 11.21 11.32
N GLN A 317 5.91 10.15 12.10
CA GLN A 317 6.82 9.04 11.81
C GLN A 317 6.38 8.26 10.57
N ALA A 318 5.06 8.02 10.38
CA ALA A 318 4.54 7.34 9.21
C ALA A 318 4.82 8.14 7.90
N ASN A 319 4.65 9.47 7.93
CA ASN A 319 5.00 10.34 6.81
C ASN A 319 6.52 10.32 6.53
N MET A 320 7.36 10.50 7.56
CA MET A 320 8.81 10.48 7.42
C MET A 320 9.32 9.12 6.94
N ALA A 321 8.79 8.01 7.49
CA ALA A 321 9.14 6.66 7.06
C ALA A 321 8.84 6.43 5.57
N LYS A 322 7.65 6.83 5.13
CA LYS A 322 7.26 6.70 3.72
C LYS A 322 8.16 7.51 2.79
N LEU A 323 8.48 8.74 3.14
CA LEU A 323 9.36 9.59 2.34
C LEU A 323 10.76 8.99 2.23
N LEU A 324 11.39 8.70 3.38
CA LEU A 324 12.73 8.14 3.43
C LEU A 324 12.84 6.81 2.69
N ALA A 325 11.86 5.92 2.86
CA ALA A 325 11.85 4.62 2.22
C ALA A 325 11.65 4.70 0.70
N ALA A 326 10.73 5.56 0.23
CA ALA A 326 10.52 5.78 -1.19
C ALA A 326 11.77 6.36 -1.86
N ASP A 327 12.45 7.34 -1.24
CA ASP A 327 13.67 7.92 -1.76
C ASP A 327 14.83 6.91 -1.77
N ALA A 328 14.98 6.12 -0.68
CA ALA A 328 16.03 5.11 -0.57
C ALA A 328 15.86 3.99 -1.61
N SER A 329 14.65 3.47 -1.79
CA SER A 329 14.39 2.45 -2.81
C SER A 329 14.59 2.98 -4.23
N TRP A 330 14.20 4.23 -4.49
CA TRP A 330 14.42 4.87 -5.79
C TRP A 330 15.90 5.10 -6.08
N GLU A 331 16.72 5.51 -5.09
CA GLU A 331 18.17 5.61 -5.21
C GLU A 331 18.80 4.24 -5.50
N ALA A 332 18.39 3.21 -4.76
CA ALA A 332 18.85 1.84 -4.96
C ALA A 332 18.49 1.30 -6.35
N ALA A 333 17.27 1.57 -6.83
CA ALA A 333 16.81 1.18 -8.16
C ALA A 333 17.65 1.85 -9.27
N ASN A 334 17.91 3.15 -9.15
CA ASN A 334 18.75 3.87 -10.10
C ASN A 334 20.19 3.33 -10.13
N ALA A 335 20.79 3.06 -8.97
CA ALA A 335 22.12 2.47 -8.90
C ALA A 335 22.13 1.06 -9.52
N CYS A 336 21.13 0.23 -9.23
CA CYS A 336 21.01 -1.10 -9.77
C CYS A 336 20.89 -1.09 -11.30
N LEU A 337 19.96 -0.30 -11.85
CA LEU A 337 19.76 -0.17 -13.29
C LEU A 337 21.03 0.37 -13.99
N GLN A 338 21.62 1.41 -13.43
CA GLN A 338 22.83 2.05 -13.98
C GLN A 338 24.00 1.07 -14.07
N PHE A 339 24.26 0.29 -13.03
CA PHE A 339 25.44 -0.59 -13.01
C PHE A 339 25.22 -1.92 -13.73
N HIS A 340 23.97 -2.33 -13.98
CA HIS A 340 23.69 -3.40 -14.95
C HIS A 340 23.89 -2.94 -16.40
N GLY A 341 23.87 -1.62 -16.67
CA GLY A 341 23.99 -1.10 -18.04
C GLY A 341 22.88 -1.62 -18.93
N GLY A 342 23.18 -2.06 -20.14
CA GLY A 342 22.18 -2.61 -21.07
C GLY A 342 21.40 -3.81 -20.51
N PHE A 343 22.01 -4.64 -19.66
CA PHE A 343 21.33 -5.76 -19.03
C PHE A 343 20.27 -5.34 -18.01
N GLY A 344 20.34 -4.12 -17.46
CA GLY A 344 19.30 -3.57 -16.61
C GLY A 344 17.97 -3.31 -17.32
N PHE A 345 17.99 -3.19 -18.67
CA PHE A 345 16.80 -3.03 -19.51
C PHE A 345 16.23 -4.36 -20.01
N ALA A 346 16.97 -5.47 -19.85
CA ALA A 346 16.53 -6.78 -20.30
C ALA A 346 15.56 -7.38 -19.29
N CYS A 347 14.37 -7.78 -19.75
CA CYS A 347 13.30 -8.30 -18.88
C CYS A 347 13.76 -9.50 -18.05
N GLU A 348 14.64 -10.36 -18.59
CA GLU A 348 15.17 -11.55 -17.93
C GLU A 348 15.98 -11.28 -16.65
N TYR A 349 16.43 -10.02 -16.44
CA TYR A 349 17.14 -9.59 -15.22
C TYR A 349 16.20 -9.06 -14.14
N ASP A 350 14.92 -8.82 -14.44
CA ASP A 350 13.88 -8.27 -13.54
C ASP A 350 14.16 -6.87 -12.99
N VAL A 351 15.31 -6.28 -13.31
CA VAL A 351 15.69 -4.94 -12.81
C VAL A 351 14.73 -3.89 -13.33
N GLU A 352 14.36 -3.93 -14.63
CA GLU A 352 13.43 -2.98 -15.23
C GLU A 352 12.02 -3.11 -14.67
N ARG A 353 11.53 -4.33 -14.38
CA ARG A 353 10.23 -4.58 -13.75
C ARG A 353 10.18 -3.96 -12.35
N LYS A 354 11.13 -4.32 -11.49
CA LYS A 354 11.24 -3.79 -10.13
C LYS A 354 11.45 -2.27 -10.12
N PHE A 355 12.20 -1.73 -11.11
CA PHE A 355 12.40 -0.29 -11.30
C PHE A 355 11.07 0.45 -11.55
N ARG A 356 10.19 -0.12 -12.40
CA ARG A 356 8.84 0.43 -12.63
C ARG A 356 7.97 0.32 -11.37
N GLU A 357 8.02 -0.80 -10.65
CA GLU A 357 7.28 -1.04 -9.42
C GLU A 357 7.64 0.00 -8.35
N THR A 358 8.93 0.14 -8.02
CA THR A 358 9.37 1.06 -6.97
C THR A 358 9.15 2.54 -7.34
N ARG A 359 9.08 2.89 -8.66
CA ARG A 359 8.79 4.27 -9.08
C ARG A 359 7.41 4.74 -8.63
N LEU A 360 6.44 3.84 -8.50
CA LEU A 360 5.10 4.15 -8.04
C LEU A 360 5.12 4.84 -6.67
N TYR A 361 5.97 4.40 -5.78
CA TYR A 361 6.04 4.89 -4.40
C TYR A 361 6.52 6.35 -4.26
N GLN A 362 7.13 6.94 -5.28
CA GLN A 362 7.42 8.37 -5.29
C GLN A 362 6.14 9.24 -5.43
N VAL A 363 5.03 8.65 -5.88
CA VAL A 363 3.77 9.35 -6.17
C VAL A 363 2.66 8.89 -5.22
N ALA A 364 2.55 7.60 -4.96
CA ALA A 364 1.49 6.98 -4.15
C ALA A 364 2.03 6.48 -2.78
N PRO A 365 1.19 6.40 -1.75
CA PRO A 365 -0.20 6.86 -1.64
C PRO A 365 -0.30 8.36 -1.40
N ILE A 366 0.81 9.02 -1.09
CA ILE A 366 0.92 10.45 -0.82
C ILE A 366 2.17 11.01 -1.49
N SER A 367 2.07 12.17 -2.11
CA SER A 367 3.21 12.80 -2.78
C SER A 367 4.27 13.29 -1.78
N THR A 368 5.54 13.23 -2.20
CA THR A 368 6.69 13.78 -1.46
C THR A 368 6.44 15.23 -1.02
N ASN A 369 5.89 16.06 -1.91
CA ASN A 369 5.63 17.46 -1.61
C ASN A 369 4.64 17.63 -0.45
N LEU A 370 3.58 16.83 -0.38
CA LEU A 370 2.61 16.92 0.72
C LEU A 370 3.23 16.47 2.05
N ILE A 371 4.09 15.45 2.03
CA ILE A 371 4.82 15.02 3.24
C ILE A 371 5.74 16.14 3.73
N LEU A 372 6.52 16.76 2.84
CA LEU A 372 7.43 17.85 3.20
C LEU A 372 6.65 19.07 3.75
N SER A 373 5.52 19.42 3.13
CA SER A 373 4.63 20.47 3.64
C SER A 373 4.09 20.12 5.03
N TYR A 374 3.67 18.88 5.26
CA TYR A 374 3.21 18.42 6.57
C TYR A 374 4.32 18.55 7.63
N VAL A 375 5.53 18.11 7.33
CA VAL A 375 6.68 18.21 8.27
C VAL A 375 7.01 19.68 8.54
N ALA A 376 7.06 20.52 7.51
CA ALA A 376 7.34 21.95 7.65
C ALA A 376 6.30 22.65 8.54
N GLU A 377 5.01 22.43 8.26
CA GLU A 377 3.92 23.14 8.95
C GLU A 377 3.66 22.57 10.36
N HIS A 378 3.53 21.24 10.47
CA HIS A 378 3.04 20.62 11.71
C HIS A 378 4.14 20.15 12.67
N ILE A 379 5.36 19.93 12.19
CA ILE A 379 6.47 19.49 13.03
C ILE A 379 7.43 20.65 13.34
N LEU A 380 7.78 21.43 12.32
CA LEU A 380 8.72 22.54 12.46
C LEU A 380 8.03 23.89 12.79
N GLY A 381 6.70 23.97 12.70
CA GLY A 381 5.93 25.17 12.98
C GLY A 381 6.14 26.30 11.95
N LEU A 382 6.57 25.97 10.74
CA LEU A 382 6.73 26.95 9.66
C LEU A 382 5.39 27.46 9.15
N PRO A 383 5.31 28.68 8.61
CA PRO A 383 4.10 29.21 8.02
C PRO A 383 3.57 28.32 6.89
N ARG A 384 2.25 28.17 6.83
CA ARG A 384 1.57 27.44 5.77
C ARG A 384 1.86 28.04 4.40
N SER A 385 2.15 27.19 3.40
CA SER A 385 2.54 27.63 2.06
C SER A 385 1.36 27.81 1.08
N PHE A 386 0.18 27.29 1.40
CA PHE A 386 -1.03 27.38 0.55
C PHE A 386 -2.35 27.33 1.34
#